data_d815a4699901e439ceeb569ffdc2f453
#
_entry.id   d815a4699901e439ceeb569ffdc2f453
#
_cell.length_a   1.000
_cell.length_b   1.000
_cell.length_c   1.000
_cell.angle_alpha   90.00
_cell.angle_beta   90.00
_cell.angle_gamma   90.00
#
_symmetry.space_group_name_H-M   'P 1'
#
loop_
_entity.id
_entity.type
_entity.pdbx_description
1 polymer ?
#
loop_
_entity_poly.entity_id
_entity_poly.type
_entity_poly.pdbx_seq_one_letter_code
_entity_poly.pdbx_strand_id
1 'polypeptide(L)'
;KDAEKMLLDRNLSLIAERYNIDKAQAQVTQARLFDNPVISLEQNVYNRLNGKYFDVGKEGEATAEIEQVINLAGQRNKRVRLEKGNKEIAEHQFEEVLRTLRSELNKTFVEICFSTRSIGIYDKEIESLSLLMKAFREQQNKGNISLLESSRLESLLLSLRKEKNEQENNLVNLRGELNLLLSLPAGQDIDLLLDDDILKQVDTAAVPFADMDNMLSVRPDLKMAHSNVTAAKANLKLQRSMAAPEFSIKGMYDRAGNFINNYFAVGVSVSVPIFNRNQGNIKSAKIDIMQNGKEEEYAIEKARMELYAAYNQLQKAVELYRSSNDELEHNFGRLIEGVNANFRKRNISMLEFIDYYQSYKETCLQLYELKKDVFLAMENLNTIVGQTVFNY
;
A
#
# COMPACT_ATOMS: atom_id res chain seq x y z
N LYS A 1 4.65 -17.92 3.60
CA LYS A 1 4.97 -18.24 2.17
C LYS A 1 3.71 -18.51 1.36
N ASP A 2 2.79 -19.37 1.80
CA ASP A 2 1.56 -19.66 1.04
C ASP A 2 0.62 -18.45 1.02
N ALA A 3 0.43 -17.77 2.16
CA ALA A 3 -0.35 -16.54 2.24
C ALA A 3 0.23 -15.42 1.36
N GLU A 4 1.55 -15.27 1.32
CA GLU A 4 2.22 -14.29 0.46
C GLU A 4 1.99 -14.59 -1.04
N LYS A 5 2.02 -15.86 -1.43
CA LYS A 5 1.68 -16.26 -2.79
C LYS A 5 0.23 -15.97 -3.12
N MET A 6 -0.69 -16.23 -2.18
CA MET A 6 -2.11 -15.90 -2.37
C MET A 6 -2.32 -14.38 -2.51
N LEU A 7 -1.62 -13.56 -1.71
CA LEU A 7 -1.62 -12.10 -1.83
C LEU A 7 -1.21 -11.67 -3.25
N LEU A 8 -0.08 -12.18 -3.75
CA LEU A 8 0.44 -11.84 -5.09
C LEU A 8 -0.49 -12.23 -6.23
N ASP A 9 -1.14 -13.39 -6.10
CA ASP A 9 -1.95 -13.96 -7.18
C ASP A 9 -3.41 -13.47 -7.18
N ARG A 10 -3.95 -13.09 -6.01
CA ARG A 10 -5.41 -12.89 -5.84
C ARG A 10 -5.80 -11.52 -5.31
N ASN A 11 -4.91 -10.77 -4.66
CA ASN A 11 -5.28 -9.49 -4.07
C ASN A 11 -5.78 -8.50 -5.13
N LEU A 12 -7.06 -8.09 -5.00
CA LEU A 12 -7.72 -7.24 -6.00
C LEU A 12 -7.11 -5.84 -6.09
N SER A 13 -6.61 -5.29 -4.98
CA SER A 13 -5.95 -3.99 -4.98
C SER A 13 -4.63 -4.05 -5.75
N LEU A 14 -3.84 -5.11 -5.54
CA LEU A 14 -2.59 -5.32 -6.25
C LEU A 14 -2.80 -5.58 -7.75
N ILE A 15 -3.84 -6.35 -8.11
CA ILE A 15 -4.22 -6.57 -9.51
C ILE A 15 -4.65 -5.26 -10.16
N ALA A 16 -5.44 -4.43 -9.46
CA ALA A 16 -5.85 -3.12 -9.96
C ALA A 16 -4.66 -2.19 -10.19
N GLU A 17 -3.67 -2.21 -9.27
CA GLU A 17 -2.44 -1.42 -9.42
C GLU A 17 -1.60 -1.90 -10.62
N ARG A 18 -1.58 -3.18 -10.92
CA ARG A 18 -0.91 -3.72 -12.10
C ARG A 18 -1.48 -3.15 -13.40
N TYR A 19 -2.80 -2.92 -13.48
CA TYR A 19 -3.40 -2.25 -14.64
C TYR A 19 -2.92 -0.81 -14.84
N ASN A 20 -2.42 -0.13 -13.80
CA ASN A 20 -1.80 1.19 -13.96
C ASN A 20 -0.49 1.11 -14.76
N ILE A 21 0.29 0.03 -14.62
CA ILE A 21 1.47 -0.23 -15.45
C ILE A 21 1.04 -0.45 -16.91
N ASP A 22 -0.03 -1.23 -17.15
CA ASP A 22 -0.53 -1.48 -18.50
C ASP A 22 -1.07 -0.20 -19.14
N LYS A 23 -1.77 0.66 -18.37
CA LYS A 23 -2.18 1.99 -18.82
C LYS A 23 -0.98 2.86 -19.21
N ALA A 24 0.04 2.92 -18.38
CA ALA A 24 1.26 3.66 -18.67
C ALA A 24 1.97 3.11 -19.92
N GLN A 25 2.01 1.79 -20.10
CA GLN A 25 2.55 1.17 -21.31
C GLN A 25 1.72 1.53 -22.55
N ALA A 26 0.40 1.64 -22.46
CA ALA A 26 -0.46 2.09 -23.54
C ALA A 26 -0.14 3.55 -23.93
N GLN A 27 0.15 4.44 -22.94
CA GLN A 27 0.58 5.81 -23.20
C GLN A 27 1.95 5.86 -23.92
N VAL A 28 2.89 4.97 -23.56
CA VAL A 28 4.15 4.83 -24.31
C VAL A 28 3.88 4.44 -25.77
N THR A 29 2.90 3.55 -26.00
CA THR A 29 2.51 3.15 -27.36
C THR A 29 1.89 4.33 -28.11
N GLN A 30 0.97 5.07 -27.48
CA GLN A 30 0.33 6.25 -28.06
C GLN A 30 1.35 7.34 -28.40
N ALA A 31 2.34 7.57 -27.52
CA ALA A 31 3.39 8.56 -27.75
C ALA A 31 4.31 8.25 -28.94
N ARG A 32 4.32 6.98 -29.40
CA ARG A 32 5.10 6.55 -30.57
C ARG A 32 4.41 6.83 -31.89
N LEU A 33 3.09 7.07 -31.88
CA LEU A 33 2.34 7.27 -33.10
C LEU A 33 2.72 8.61 -33.74
N PHE A 34 2.57 8.66 -35.04
CA PHE A 34 2.63 9.90 -35.80
C PHE A 34 1.26 10.57 -35.77
N ASP A 35 1.27 11.89 -35.94
CA ASP A 35 0.03 12.63 -36.12
C ASP A 35 -0.66 12.18 -37.42
N ASN A 36 -1.98 12.06 -37.39
CA ASN A 36 -2.73 11.64 -38.58
C ASN A 36 -2.71 12.73 -39.65
N PRO A 37 -2.71 12.36 -40.94
CA PRO A 37 -2.94 13.33 -42.02
C PRO A 37 -4.39 13.86 -41.89
N VAL A 38 -4.52 15.13 -42.23
CA VAL A 38 -5.84 15.79 -42.32
C VAL A 38 -6.21 15.82 -43.79
N ILE A 39 -7.41 15.29 -44.11
CA ILE A 39 -7.99 15.37 -45.46
C ILE A 39 -9.12 16.37 -45.40
N SER A 40 -9.02 17.42 -46.23
CA SER A 40 -10.05 18.45 -46.37
C SER A 40 -10.66 18.33 -47.75
N LEU A 41 -11.96 18.33 -47.81
CA LEU A 41 -12.72 18.35 -49.08
C LEU A 41 -13.65 19.56 -49.06
N GLU A 42 -13.55 20.37 -50.08
CA GLU A 42 -14.41 21.54 -50.25
C GLU A 42 -15.14 21.43 -51.59
N GLN A 43 -16.40 21.81 -51.58
CA GLN A 43 -17.29 21.79 -52.73
C GLN A 43 -18.07 23.10 -52.79
N ASN A 44 -18.10 23.73 -53.96
CA ASN A 44 -18.92 24.90 -54.19
C ASN A 44 -20.41 24.55 -54.02
N VAL A 45 -21.10 25.28 -53.15
CA VAL A 45 -22.53 25.07 -52.88
C VAL A 45 -23.42 25.58 -54.03
N TYR A 46 -23.04 26.73 -54.59
CA TYR A 46 -23.79 27.34 -55.69
C TYR A 46 -22.86 27.94 -56.73
N ASN A 47 -22.93 27.43 -57.97
CA ASN A 47 -22.16 27.93 -59.11
C ASN A 47 -22.93 29.06 -59.80
N ARG A 48 -22.41 30.30 -59.66
CA ARG A 48 -23.04 31.47 -60.27
C ARG A 48 -22.97 31.51 -61.77
N LEU A 49 -22.09 30.76 -62.40
CA LEU A 49 -21.89 30.76 -63.87
C LEU A 49 -22.99 29.98 -64.55
N ASN A 50 -23.52 28.93 -63.98
CA ASN A 50 -24.51 28.05 -64.58
C ASN A 50 -25.78 27.81 -63.72
N GLY A 51 -25.89 28.46 -62.56
CA GLY A 51 -27.06 28.42 -61.66
C GLY A 51 -27.22 27.09 -60.93
N LYS A 52 -26.28 26.18 -60.94
CA LYS A 52 -26.38 24.86 -60.32
C LYS A 52 -25.92 24.83 -58.87
N TYR A 53 -26.64 24.07 -58.04
CA TYR A 53 -26.19 23.75 -56.69
C TYR A 53 -25.33 22.49 -56.72
N PHE A 54 -24.26 22.46 -55.90
CA PHE A 54 -23.32 21.34 -55.78
C PHE A 54 -22.85 20.83 -57.13
N ASP A 55 -22.46 21.74 -58.03
CA ASP A 55 -22.05 21.42 -59.38
C ASP A 55 -20.79 20.56 -59.40
N VAL A 56 -20.94 19.29 -59.75
CA VAL A 56 -19.82 18.33 -59.96
C VAL A 56 -19.41 18.26 -61.44
N GLY A 57 -19.98 19.09 -62.32
CA GLY A 57 -19.67 19.17 -63.72
C GLY A 57 -18.31 19.83 -64.01
N LYS A 58 -18.01 20.08 -65.30
CA LYS A 58 -16.72 20.68 -65.74
C LYS A 58 -16.52 22.10 -65.20
N GLU A 59 -17.58 22.82 -64.91
CA GLU A 59 -17.59 24.21 -64.42
C GLU A 59 -17.73 24.28 -62.88
N GLY A 60 -17.90 23.10 -62.24
CA GLY A 60 -18.03 22.99 -60.77
C GLY A 60 -16.64 23.06 -60.11
N GLU A 61 -16.57 23.81 -59.00
CA GLU A 61 -15.36 23.92 -58.18
C GLU A 61 -15.38 22.88 -57.06
N ALA A 62 -14.36 22.04 -56.99
CA ALA A 62 -14.11 21.10 -55.93
C ALA A 62 -12.64 21.00 -55.64
N THR A 63 -12.29 21.14 -54.34
CA THR A 63 -10.91 20.98 -53.90
C THR A 63 -10.79 19.76 -52.97
N ALA A 64 -9.64 19.12 -53.04
CA ALA A 64 -9.22 18.06 -52.12
C ALA A 64 -7.80 18.40 -51.66
N GLU A 65 -7.63 18.49 -50.34
CA GLU A 65 -6.32 18.74 -49.72
C GLU A 65 -5.97 17.60 -48.77
N ILE A 66 -4.72 17.20 -48.75
CA ILE A 66 -4.10 16.35 -47.73
C ILE A 66 -2.99 17.09 -47.05
N GLU A 67 -3.03 17.22 -45.74
CA GLU A 67 -1.99 17.87 -44.95
C GLU A 67 -1.39 16.89 -43.96
N GLN A 68 -0.04 16.83 -43.90
CA GLN A 68 0.67 16.05 -42.88
C GLN A 68 1.57 16.97 -42.07
N VAL A 69 1.35 17.02 -40.76
CA VAL A 69 2.24 17.72 -39.82
C VAL A 69 3.46 16.86 -39.55
N ILE A 70 4.63 17.49 -39.62
CA ILE A 70 5.95 16.89 -39.33
C ILE A 70 6.53 17.58 -38.11
N ASN A 71 6.50 16.90 -36.96
CA ASN A 71 7.09 17.39 -35.74
C ASN A 71 8.61 17.39 -35.81
N LEU A 72 9.21 18.59 -35.92
CA LEU A 72 10.64 18.80 -35.87
C LEU A 72 11.18 18.72 -34.44
N ALA A 73 12.48 18.88 -34.26
CA ALA A 73 13.16 18.89 -32.97
C ALA A 73 12.97 17.61 -32.11
N GLY A 74 12.55 16.50 -32.71
CA GLY A 74 12.43 15.20 -32.06
C GLY A 74 11.36 15.15 -30.95
N GLN A 75 10.28 15.93 -31.08
CA GLN A 75 9.20 16.03 -30.11
C GLN A 75 8.62 14.64 -29.75
N ARG A 76 8.35 13.82 -30.78
CA ARG A 76 7.85 12.44 -30.60
C ARG A 76 8.77 11.59 -29.69
N ASN A 77 10.08 11.60 -29.98
CA ASN A 77 11.04 10.83 -29.20
C ASN A 77 11.15 11.34 -27.75
N LYS A 78 10.96 12.64 -27.52
CA LYS A 78 10.95 13.25 -26.19
C LYS A 78 9.67 12.92 -25.44
N ARG A 79 8.52 12.89 -26.14
CA ARG A 79 7.24 12.41 -25.58
C ARG A 79 7.34 10.94 -25.16
N VAL A 80 7.88 10.08 -26.03
CA VAL A 80 8.13 8.67 -25.70
C VAL A 80 9.04 8.51 -24.48
N ARG A 81 10.06 9.37 -24.34
CA ARG A 81 10.96 9.32 -23.19
C ARG A 81 10.25 9.74 -21.89
N LEU A 82 9.40 10.75 -21.97
CA LEU A 82 8.57 11.16 -20.83
C LEU A 82 7.63 10.02 -20.40
N GLU A 83 6.89 9.42 -21.36
CA GLU A 83 5.95 8.35 -21.05
C GLU A 83 6.63 7.07 -20.54
N LYS A 84 7.87 6.80 -20.96
CA LYS A 84 8.67 5.73 -20.35
C LYS A 84 9.03 6.03 -18.90
N GLY A 85 9.35 7.27 -18.57
CA GLY A 85 9.55 7.70 -17.18
C GLY A 85 8.28 7.56 -16.34
N ASN A 86 7.12 7.93 -16.90
CA ASN A 86 5.83 7.76 -16.24
C ASN A 86 5.50 6.27 -16.01
N LYS A 87 5.87 5.39 -16.95
CA LYS A 87 5.73 3.93 -16.76
C LYS A 87 6.63 3.42 -15.64
N GLU A 88 7.88 3.86 -15.56
CA GLU A 88 8.80 3.50 -14.47
C GLU A 88 8.28 3.94 -13.10
N ILE A 89 7.66 5.13 -13.03
CA ILE A 89 6.97 5.60 -11.82
C ILE A 89 5.83 4.65 -11.43
N ALA A 90 5.00 4.21 -12.39
CA ALA A 90 3.93 3.27 -12.15
C ALA A 90 4.44 1.88 -11.68
N GLU A 91 5.59 1.44 -12.21
CA GLU A 91 6.24 0.20 -11.76
C GLU A 91 6.71 0.31 -10.30
N HIS A 92 7.34 1.42 -9.91
CA HIS A 92 7.73 1.64 -8.51
C HIS A 92 6.53 1.84 -7.57
N GLN A 93 5.45 2.46 -8.05
CA GLN A 93 4.21 2.55 -7.30
C GLN A 93 3.62 1.17 -7.01
N PHE A 94 3.63 0.27 -7.98
CA PHE A 94 3.21 -1.12 -7.78
C PHE A 94 4.07 -1.84 -6.72
N GLU A 95 5.39 -1.67 -6.78
CA GLU A 95 6.31 -2.24 -5.78
C GLU A 95 6.04 -1.67 -4.38
N GLU A 96 5.69 -0.37 -4.27
CA GLU A 96 5.37 0.28 -3.01
C GLU A 96 4.06 -0.23 -2.41
N VAL A 97 3.02 -0.40 -3.23
CA VAL A 97 1.75 -1.01 -2.81
C VAL A 97 1.99 -2.46 -2.35
N LEU A 98 2.80 -3.21 -3.08
CA LEU A 98 3.16 -4.59 -2.69
C LEU A 98 3.89 -4.61 -1.34
N ARG A 99 4.84 -3.70 -1.11
CA ARG A 99 5.57 -3.57 0.16
C ARG A 99 4.62 -3.30 1.33
N THR A 100 3.67 -2.39 1.12
CA THR A 100 2.66 -2.04 2.13
C THR A 100 1.74 -3.21 2.44
N LEU A 101 1.21 -3.88 1.42
CA LEU A 101 0.32 -5.03 1.58
C LEU A 101 1.02 -6.23 2.26
N ARG A 102 2.32 -6.46 1.96
CA ARG A 102 3.11 -7.48 2.67
C ARG A 102 3.25 -7.15 4.15
N SER A 103 3.56 -5.90 4.47
CA SER A 103 3.64 -5.45 5.86
C SER A 103 2.31 -5.63 6.61
N GLU A 104 1.21 -5.25 5.97
CA GLU A 104 -0.14 -5.41 6.52
C GLU A 104 -0.47 -6.89 6.75
N LEU A 105 -0.20 -7.76 5.77
CA LEU A 105 -0.37 -9.20 5.90
C LEU A 105 0.39 -9.78 7.09
N ASN A 106 1.67 -9.42 7.23
CA ASN A 106 2.53 -9.94 8.30
C ASN A 106 2.10 -9.41 9.68
N LYS A 107 1.71 -8.13 9.79
CA LYS A 107 1.19 -7.55 11.03
C LYS A 107 -0.13 -8.21 11.44
N THR A 108 -1.08 -8.31 10.53
CA THR A 108 -2.37 -8.99 10.79
C THR A 108 -2.17 -10.45 11.19
N PHE A 109 -1.22 -11.15 10.56
CA PHE A 109 -0.84 -12.51 10.95
C PHE A 109 -0.37 -12.59 12.41
N VAL A 110 0.57 -11.73 12.82
CA VAL A 110 1.09 -11.66 14.19
C VAL A 110 -0.04 -11.35 15.17
N GLU A 111 -0.87 -10.34 14.88
CA GLU A 111 -1.99 -9.93 15.71
C GLU A 111 -3.02 -11.04 15.93
N ILE A 112 -3.39 -11.79 14.88
CA ILE A 112 -4.29 -12.94 14.98
C ILE A 112 -3.71 -14.02 15.89
N CYS A 113 -2.41 -14.35 15.72
CA CYS A 113 -1.76 -15.36 16.54
C CYS A 113 -1.80 -15.00 18.04
N PHE A 114 -1.45 -13.78 18.40
CA PHE A 114 -1.45 -13.33 19.79
C PHE A 114 -2.85 -13.10 20.35
N SER A 115 -3.80 -12.59 19.56
CA SER A 115 -5.21 -12.51 19.97
C SER A 115 -5.81 -13.88 20.28
N THR A 116 -5.51 -14.89 19.45
CA THR A 116 -5.96 -16.27 19.68
C THR A 116 -5.36 -16.85 20.97
N ARG A 117 -4.08 -16.58 21.26
CA ARG A 117 -3.45 -17.02 22.53
C ARG A 117 -4.05 -16.31 23.74
N SER A 118 -4.32 -15.02 23.63
CA SER A 118 -4.98 -14.24 24.69
C SER A 118 -6.37 -14.79 25.00
N ILE A 119 -7.17 -15.14 24.00
CA ILE A 119 -8.46 -15.79 24.17
C ILE A 119 -8.30 -17.12 24.93
N GLY A 120 -7.25 -17.89 24.64
CA GLY A 120 -6.96 -19.13 25.34
C GLY A 120 -6.66 -18.96 26.84
N ILE A 121 -6.14 -17.79 27.28
CA ILE A 121 -6.01 -17.46 28.71
C ILE A 121 -7.39 -17.29 29.34
N TYR A 122 -8.26 -16.49 28.69
CA TYR A 122 -9.63 -16.29 29.17
C TYR A 122 -10.41 -17.62 29.25
N ASP A 123 -10.26 -18.52 28.28
CA ASP A 123 -10.92 -19.81 28.26
C ASP A 123 -10.55 -20.67 29.50
N LYS A 124 -9.24 -20.78 29.79
CA LYS A 124 -8.74 -21.53 30.95
C LYS A 124 -9.24 -20.94 32.24
N GLU A 125 -9.25 -19.62 32.38
CA GLU A 125 -9.74 -18.97 33.58
C GLU A 125 -11.25 -19.12 33.76
N ILE A 126 -12.05 -18.90 32.72
CA ILE A 126 -13.50 -19.05 32.74
C ILE A 126 -13.89 -20.49 33.07
N GLU A 127 -13.19 -21.47 32.51
CA GLU A 127 -13.39 -22.89 32.82
C GLU A 127 -13.12 -23.16 34.31
N SER A 128 -11.96 -22.77 34.82
CA SER A 128 -11.55 -22.96 36.21
C SER A 128 -12.52 -22.30 37.18
N LEU A 129 -12.88 -21.04 36.94
CA LEU A 129 -13.84 -20.31 37.80
C LEU A 129 -15.26 -20.84 37.68
N SER A 130 -15.68 -21.36 36.54
CA SER A 130 -17.00 -21.96 36.36
C SER A 130 -17.14 -23.26 37.17
N LEU A 131 -16.07 -24.07 37.23
CA LEU A 131 -16.02 -25.26 38.10
C LEU A 131 -16.09 -24.87 39.59
N LEU A 132 -15.34 -23.85 39.98
CA LEU A 132 -15.35 -23.34 41.35
C LEU A 132 -16.74 -22.79 41.73
N MET A 133 -17.38 -22.06 40.82
CA MET A 133 -18.71 -21.50 41.03
C MET A 133 -19.78 -22.56 41.28
N LYS A 134 -19.70 -23.71 40.58
CA LYS A 134 -20.61 -24.86 40.87
C LYS A 134 -20.45 -25.36 42.32
N ALA A 135 -19.21 -25.56 42.77
CA ALA A 135 -18.92 -25.98 44.13
C ALA A 135 -19.39 -24.93 45.17
N PHE A 136 -19.23 -23.63 44.86
CA PHE A 136 -19.69 -22.54 45.72
C PHE A 136 -21.20 -22.50 45.88
N ARG A 137 -21.97 -22.68 44.82
CA ARG A 137 -23.44 -22.74 44.89
C ARG A 137 -23.93 -23.90 45.74
N GLU A 138 -23.28 -25.07 45.69
CA GLU A 138 -23.61 -26.20 46.56
C GLU A 138 -23.34 -25.89 48.03
N GLN A 139 -22.23 -25.23 48.35
CA GLN A 139 -21.88 -24.83 49.72
C GLN A 139 -22.75 -23.67 50.22
N GLN A 140 -23.16 -22.74 49.36
CA GLN A 140 -24.10 -21.67 49.69
C GLN A 140 -25.48 -22.24 50.09
N ASN A 141 -25.96 -23.23 49.32
CA ASN A 141 -27.23 -23.92 49.66
C ASN A 141 -27.18 -24.65 51.01
N LYS A 142 -25.98 -25.03 51.47
CA LYS A 142 -25.72 -25.61 52.79
C LYS A 142 -25.46 -24.57 53.86
N GLY A 143 -25.49 -23.28 53.53
CA GLY A 143 -25.24 -22.18 54.47
C GLY A 143 -23.76 -21.96 54.83
N ASN A 144 -22.84 -22.64 54.15
CA ASN A 144 -21.40 -22.58 54.45
C ASN A 144 -20.65 -21.42 53.73
N ILE A 145 -21.27 -20.78 52.77
CA ILE A 145 -20.73 -19.65 52.00
C ILE A 145 -21.76 -18.53 51.97
N SER A 146 -21.31 -17.28 52.11
CA SER A 146 -22.17 -16.11 52.09
C SER A 146 -22.62 -15.76 50.68
N LEU A 147 -23.79 -15.13 50.54
CA LEU A 147 -24.27 -14.57 49.26
C LEU A 147 -23.28 -13.56 48.69
N LEU A 148 -22.59 -12.79 49.53
CA LEU A 148 -21.61 -11.79 49.11
C LEU A 148 -20.43 -12.43 48.41
N GLU A 149 -19.90 -13.55 48.90
CA GLU A 149 -18.77 -14.27 48.30
C GLU A 149 -19.15 -14.86 46.94
N SER A 150 -20.33 -15.48 46.88
CA SER A 150 -20.82 -16.05 45.62
C SER A 150 -21.09 -14.98 44.56
N SER A 151 -21.64 -13.81 44.94
CA SER A 151 -21.87 -12.68 44.05
C SER A 151 -20.57 -12.06 43.52
N ARG A 152 -19.51 -12.02 44.33
CA ARG A 152 -18.17 -11.53 43.87
C ARG A 152 -17.57 -12.46 42.81
N LEU A 153 -17.66 -13.78 43.00
CA LEU A 153 -17.16 -14.74 42.02
C LEU A 153 -17.98 -14.70 40.74
N GLU A 154 -19.29 -14.50 40.84
CA GLU A 154 -20.20 -14.35 39.71
C GLU A 154 -19.88 -13.07 38.89
N SER A 155 -19.58 -11.96 39.58
CA SER A 155 -19.16 -10.70 38.98
C SER A 155 -17.82 -10.84 38.24
N LEU A 156 -16.84 -11.55 38.86
CA LEU A 156 -15.54 -11.82 38.20
C LEU A 156 -15.74 -12.66 36.94
N LEU A 157 -16.56 -13.72 37.00
CA LEU A 157 -16.84 -14.55 35.84
C LEU A 157 -17.54 -13.78 34.72
N LEU A 158 -18.45 -12.87 35.05
CA LEU A 158 -19.11 -12.00 34.08
C LEU A 158 -18.10 -11.03 33.41
N SER A 159 -17.20 -10.44 34.20
CA SER A 159 -16.15 -9.56 33.68
C SER A 159 -15.25 -10.29 32.68
N LEU A 160 -14.77 -11.49 33.06
CA LEU A 160 -13.93 -12.30 32.17
C LEU A 160 -14.62 -12.69 30.86
N ARG A 161 -15.91 -13.05 30.94
CA ARG A 161 -16.69 -13.35 29.72
C ARG A 161 -16.86 -12.13 28.83
N LYS A 162 -17.06 -10.95 29.42
CA LYS A 162 -17.14 -9.70 28.67
C LYS A 162 -15.81 -9.38 27.98
N GLU A 163 -14.70 -9.43 28.70
CA GLU A 163 -13.37 -9.19 28.19
C GLU A 163 -13.01 -10.18 27.07
N LYS A 164 -13.33 -11.48 27.26
CA LYS A 164 -13.17 -12.50 26.21
C LYS A 164 -13.97 -12.14 24.96
N ASN A 165 -15.24 -11.77 25.10
CA ASN A 165 -16.08 -11.40 23.95
C ASN A 165 -15.53 -10.19 23.19
N GLU A 166 -14.92 -9.22 23.88
CA GLU A 166 -14.25 -8.09 23.26
C GLU A 166 -13.04 -8.55 22.44
N GLN A 167 -12.24 -9.50 22.95
CA GLN A 167 -11.12 -10.09 22.22
C GLN A 167 -11.58 -10.95 21.03
N GLU A 168 -12.65 -11.71 21.18
CA GLU A 168 -13.24 -12.49 20.08
C GLU A 168 -13.76 -11.59 18.97
N ASN A 169 -14.41 -10.47 19.29
CA ASN A 169 -14.84 -9.48 18.30
C ASN A 169 -13.65 -8.84 17.56
N ASN A 170 -12.56 -8.53 18.28
CA ASN A 170 -11.33 -8.06 17.65
C ASN A 170 -10.74 -9.10 16.69
N LEU A 171 -10.69 -10.37 17.12
CA LEU A 171 -10.21 -11.46 16.27
C LEU A 171 -11.07 -11.65 15.00
N VAL A 172 -12.38 -11.47 15.09
CA VAL A 172 -13.28 -11.50 13.92
C VAL A 172 -12.91 -10.40 12.91
N ASN A 173 -12.61 -9.19 13.40
CA ASN A 173 -12.18 -8.09 12.53
C ASN A 173 -10.83 -8.40 11.84
N LEU A 174 -9.83 -8.83 12.61
CA LEU A 174 -8.51 -9.20 12.10
C LEU A 174 -8.59 -10.33 11.05
N ARG A 175 -9.44 -11.34 11.28
CA ARG A 175 -9.69 -12.41 10.29
C ARG A 175 -10.37 -11.88 9.04
N GLY A 176 -11.28 -10.90 9.19
CA GLY A 176 -11.89 -10.19 8.07
C GLY A 176 -10.86 -9.45 7.22
N GLU A 177 -9.93 -8.75 7.85
CA GLU A 177 -8.82 -8.06 7.19
C GLU A 177 -7.89 -9.06 6.46
N LEU A 178 -7.52 -10.16 7.12
CA LEU A 178 -6.72 -11.21 6.50
C LEU A 178 -7.42 -11.80 5.27
N ASN A 179 -8.72 -12.11 5.38
CA ASN A 179 -9.50 -12.65 4.27
C ASN A 179 -9.59 -11.66 3.11
N LEU A 180 -9.71 -10.35 3.40
CA LEU A 180 -9.68 -9.31 2.37
C LEU A 180 -8.32 -9.25 1.67
N LEU A 181 -7.21 -9.25 2.43
CA LEU A 181 -5.84 -9.25 1.88
C LEU A 181 -5.57 -10.44 0.98
N LEU A 182 -6.07 -11.62 1.35
CA LEU A 182 -5.89 -12.87 0.61
C LEU A 182 -6.99 -13.14 -0.42
N SER A 183 -7.99 -12.26 -0.52
CA SER A 183 -9.19 -12.43 -1.37
C SER A 183 -9.88 -13.77 -1.15
N LEU A 184 -10.09 -14.12 0.12
CA LEU A 184 -10.79 -15.31 0.56
C LEU A 184 -12.27 -15.03 0.83
N PRO A 185 -13.15 -16.03 0.74
CA PRO A 185 -14.55 -15.90 1.12
C PRO A 185 -14.70 -15.47 2.59
N ALA A 186 -15.73 -14.68 2.89
CA ALA A 186 -16.03 -14.28 4.24
C ALA A 186 -16.29 -15.53 5.12
N GLY A 187 -15.66 -15.55 6.31
CA GLY A 187 -15.79 -16.64 7.26
C GLY A 187 -14.91 -17.88 6.97
N GLN A 188 -14.02 -17.80 6.00
CA GLN A 188 -13.00 -18.84 5.83
C GLN A 188 -11.93 -18.69 6.91
N ASP A 189 -11.73 -19.74 7.68
CA ASP A 189 -10.66 -19.82 8.68
C ASP A 189 -9.37 -20.40 8.07
N ILE A 190 -8.25 -19.85 8.49
CA ILE A 190 -6.91 -20.35 8.19
C ILE A 190 -6.21 -20.58 9.52
N ASP A 191 -5.61 -21.75 9.66
CA ASP A 191 -4.76 -22.05 10.82
C ASP A 191 -3.41 -21.30 10.64
N LEU A 192 -3.10 -20.48 11.62
CA LEU A 192 -1.89 -19.67 11.66
C LEU A 192 -0.98 -20.19 12.77
N LEU A 193 0.28 -20.44 12.43
CA LEU A 193 1.28 -20.91 13.39
C LEU A 193 2.44 -19.91 13.42
N LEU A 194 2.74 -19.42 14.60
CA LEU A 194 3.87 -18.53 14.86
C LEU A 194 4.78 -19.17 15.91
N ASP A 195 6.07 -19.29 15.59
CA ASP A 195 7.09 -19.83 16.49
C ASP A 195 7.69 -18.69 17.34
N ASP A 196 7.48 -18.75 18.65
CA ASP A 196 7.99 -17.74 19.60
C ASP A 196 9.46 -17.94 19.95
N ASP A 197 10.02 -19.14 19.73
CA ASP A 197 11.41 -19.43 20.09
C ASP A 197 12.40 -18.56 19.28
N ILE A 198 11.94 -18.05 18.16
CA ILE A 198 12.67 -17.06 17.35
C ILE A 198 13.03 -15.82 18.17
N LEU A 199 12.15 -15.36 19.07
CA LEU A 199 12.39 -14.17 19.90
C LEU A 199 13.64 -14.30 20.79
N LYS A 200 13.99 -15.51 21.20
CA LYS A 200 15.20 -15.78 21.99
C LYS A 200 16.48 -15.54 21.20
N GLN A 201 16.39 -15.60 19.87
CA GLN A 201 17.54 -15.47 18.95
C GLN A 201 17.63 -14.06 18.33
N VAL A 202 16.67 -13.18 18.56
CA VAL A 202 16.69 -11.82 18.00
C VAL A 202 17.86 -11.05 18.57
N ASP A 203 18.85 -10.78 17.74
CA ASP A 203 19.99 -9.93 18.09
C ASP A 203 19.94 -8.63 17.27
N THR A 204 19.56 -7.55 17.94
CA THR A 204 19.48 -6.22 17.30
C THR A 204 20.87 -5.67 16.94
N ALA A 205 21.95 -6.19 17.52
CA ALA A 205 23.33 -5.80 17.21
C ALA A 205 23.86 -6.53 15.95
N ALA A 206 23.20 -7.59 15.51
CA ALA A 206 23.63 -8.38 14.34
C ALA A 206 23.61 -7.58 13.03
N VAL A 207 22.75 -6.55 12.93
CA VAL A 207 22.68 -5.66 11.76
C VAL A 207 22.88 -4.20 12.23
N PRO A 208 24.08 -3.62 12.02
CA PRO A 208 24.36 -2.24 12.40
C PRO A 208 23.44 -1.24 11.68
N PHE A 209 23.09 -0.14 12.36
CA PHE A 209 22.26 0.92 11.80
C PHE A 209 22.79 1.46 10.46
N ALA A 210 24.13 1.61 10.34
CA ALA A 210 24.75 2.10 9.10
C ALA A 210 24.51 1.19 7.90
N ASP A 211 24.46 -0.13 8.10
CA ASP A 211 24.19 -1.08 7.03
C ASP A 211 22.73 -0.98 6.57
N MET A 212 21.80 -0.79 7.50
CA MET A 212 20.38 -0.57 7.20
C MET A 212 20.14 0.77 6.49
N ASP A 213 20.86 1.84 6.83
CA ASP A 213 20.78 3.13 6.12
C ASP A 213 21.19 2.98 4.64
N ASN A 214 22.24 2.20 4.36
CA ASN A 214 22.63 1.87 2.99
C ASN A 214 21.56 1.06 2.23
N MET A 215 20.82 0.21 2.93
CA MET A 215 19.75 -0.60 2.34
C MET A 215 18.53 0.24 1.94
N LEU A 216 18.31 1.43 2.49
CA LEU A 216 17.17 2.30 2.12
C LEU A 216 17.07 2.57 0.63
N SER A 217 18.19 2.53 -0.12
CA SER A 217 18.22 2.77 -1.56
C SER A 217 17.37 1.79 -2.38
N VAL A 218 17.01 0.62 -1.83
CA VAL A 218 16.16 -0.35 -2.51
C VAL A 218 14.67 -0.03 -2.40
N ARG A 219 14.27 0.89 -1.50
CA ARG A 219 12.88 1.26 -1.24
C ARG A 219 12.19 1.77 -2.51
N PRO A 220 11.00 1.26 -2.83
CA PRO A 220 10.27 1.66 -4.03
C PRO A 220 9.84 3.13 -4.03
N ASP A 221 9.44 3.67 -2.86
CA ASP A 221 9.06 5.07 -2.71
C ASP A 221 10.23 6.05 -3.01
N LEU A 222 11.46 5.70 -2.61
CA LEU A 222 12.66 6.49 -2.94
C LEU A 222 13.02 6.39 -4.42
N LYS A 223 12.90 5.20 -5.00
CA LYS A 223 13.06 5.01 -6.47
C LYS A 223 12.01 5.81 -7.24
N MET A 224 10.76 5.81 -6.78
CA MET A 224 9.69 6.60 -7.37
C MET A 224 10.00 8.10 -7.31
N ALA A 225 10.46 8.62 -6.18
CA ALA A 225 10.87 10.02 -6.04
C ALA A 225 11.99 10.38 -7.02
N HIS A 226 12.99 9.53 -7.18
CA HIS A 226 14.06 9.69 -8.17
C HIS A 226 13.53 9.69 -9.62
N SER A 227 12.62 8.75 -9.93
CA SER A 227 12.00 8.66 -11.27
C SER A 227 11.15 9.87 -11.58
N ASN A 228 10.47 10.49 -10.58
CA ASN A 228 9.76 11.76 -10.74
C ASN A 228 10.69 12.90 -11.18
N VAL A 229 11.86 13.02 -10.56
CA VAL A 229 12.87 14.03 -11.00
C VAL A 229 13.32 13.75 -12.43
N THR A 230 13.53 12.49 -12.79
CA THR A 230 13.95 12.09 -14.13
C THR A 230 12.86 12.39 -15.18
N ALA A 231 11.60 12.10 -14.87
CA ALA A 231 10.44 12.41 -15.69
C ALA A 231 10.27 13.93 -15.87
N ALA A 232 10.42 14.72 -14.79
CA ALA A 232 10.38 16.19 -14.87
C ALA A 232 11.49 16.75 -15.79
N LYS A 233 12.71 16.19 -15.73
CA LYS A 233 13.81 16.54 -16.66
C LYS A 233 13.47 16.17 -18.11
N ALA A 234 12.79 15.02 -18.33
CA ALA A 234 12.33 14.62 -19.66
C ALA A 234 11.22 15.55 -20.17
N ASN A 235 10.26 15.94 -19.29
CA ASN A 235 9.23 16.92 -19.61
C ASN A 235 9.83 18.28 -20.02
N LEU A 236 10.82 18.82 -19.29
CA LEU A 236 11.48 20.07 -19.69
C LEU A 236 12.09 19.97 -21.11
N LYS A 237 12.69 18.81 -21.45
CA LYS A 237 13.23 18.60 -22.81
C LYS A 237 12.12 18.57 -23.86
N LEU A 238 10.96 18.00 -23.53
CA LEU A 238 9.78 18.00 -24.39
C LEU A 238 9.26 19.43 -24.57
N GLN A 239 9.02 20.17 -23.48
CA GLN A 239 8.51 21.56 -23.54
C GLN A 239 9.44 22.49 -24.35
N ARG A 240 10.76 22.33 -24.22
CA ARG A 240 11.72 23.05 -25.07
C ARG A 240 11.60 22.69 -26.55
N SER A 241 11.27 21.44 -26.88
CA SER A 241 11.10 21.04 -28.26
C SER A 241 9.80 21.56 -28.89
N MET A 242 8.78 21.80 -28.09
CA MET A 242 7.52 22.43 -28.53
C MET A 242 7.67 23.92 -28.85
N ALA A 243 8.79 24.53 -28.48
CA ALA A 243 9.15 25.89 -28.91
C ALA A 243 9.77 25.93 -30.32
N ALA A 244 10.02 24.78 -30.94
CA ALA A 244 10.50 24.73 -32.32
C ALA A 244 9.33 24.98 -33.31
N PRO A 245 9.63 25.54 -34.51
CA PRO A 245 8.62 25.67 -35.56
C PRO A 245 7.98 24.32 -35.91
N GLU A 246 6.66 24.33 -36.14
CA GLU A 246 5.98 23.20 -36.74
C GLU A 246 6.00 23.27 -38.24
N PHE A 247 6.16 22.13 -38.89
CA PHE A 247 6.28 21.99 -40.32
C PHE A 247 5.12 21.13 -40.83
N SER A 248 4.44 21.57 -41.92
CA SER A 248 3.48 20.71 -42.58
C SER A 248 3.73 20.67 -44.07
N ILE A 249 3.48 19.51 -44.68
CA ILE A 249 3.47 19.29 -46.10
C ILE A 249 2.03 19.14 -46.52
N LYS A 250 1.64 19.87 -47.58
CA LYS A 250 0.31 19.86 -48.15
C LYS A 250 0.35 19.41 -49.60
N GLY A 251 -0.59 18.56 -49.97
CA GLY A 251 -0.91 18.24 -51.36
C GLY A 251 -2.33 18.70 -51.66
N MET A 252 -2.55 19.45 -52.72
CA MET A 252 -3.86 19.99 -53.07
C MET A 252 -4.19 19.64 -54.51
N TYR A 253 -5.41 19.24 -54.75
CA TYR A 253 -6.06 19.15 -56.05
C TYR A 253 -7.21 20.11 -56.10
N ASP A 254 -7.25 20.97 -57.12
CA ASP A 254 -8.36 21.89 -57.41
C ASP A 254 -8.85 21.66 -58.83
N ARG A 255 -10.13 21.33 -58.95
CA ARG A 255 -10.73 20.96 -60.23
C ARG A 255 -10.89 22.15 -61.17
N ALA A 256 -11.30 23.31 -60.65
CA ALA A 256 -11.60 24.49 -61.43
C ALA A 256 -10.83 25.69 -60.91
N GLY A 257 -9.51 25.51 -60.59
CA GLY A 257 -8.66 26.58 -60.15
C GLY A 257 -8.74 27.82 -61.06
N ASN A 258 -8.52 29.01 -60.50
CA ASN A 258 -8.83 30.30 -61.09
C ASN A 258 -8.41 30.49 -62.57
N PHE A 259 -7.40 29.80 -63.07
CA PHE A 259 -6.92 29.88 -64.45
C PHE A 259 -6.52 28.55 -65.06
N ILE A 260 -6.45 27.46 -64.29
CA ILE A 260 -5.97 26.15 -64.75
C ILE A 260 -6.90 25.09 -64.26
N ASN A 261 -7.55 24.35 -65.17
CA ASN A 261 -8.36 23.20 -64.82
C ASN A 261 -7.48 22.03 -64.35
N ASN A 262 -7.94 21.28 -63.36
CA ASN A 262 -7.20 20.16 -62.76
C ASN A 262 -5.82 20.61 -62.21
N TYR A 263 -5.81 21.63 -61.39
CA TYR A 263 -4.62 22.16 -60.76
C TYR A 263 -4.14 21.26 -59.65
N PHE A 264 -2.85 20.87 -59.68
CA PHE A 264 -2.18 20.13 -58.64
C PHE A 264 -1.09 21.02 -58.04
N ALA A 265 -1.09 21.11 -56.68
CA ALA A 265 -0.05 21.86 -55.98
C ALA A 265 0.51 21.06 -54.81
N VAL A 266 1.78 21.29 -54.54
CA VAL A 266 2.43 20.87 -53.30
C VAL A 266 2.85 22.12 -52.54
N GLY A 267 2.45 22.20 -51.28
CA GLY A 267 2.77 23.34 -50.45
C GLY A 267 3.52 22.90 -49.18
N VAL A 268 4.24 23.84 -48.61
CA VAL A 268 4.90 23.70 -47.31
C VAL A 268 4.42 24.85 -46.44
N SER A 269 4.00 24.51 -45.22
CA SER A 269 3.60 25.49 -44.21
C SER A 269 4.53 25.39 -43.00
N VAL A 270 4.92 26.55 -42.46
CA VAL A 270 5.80 26.63 -41.29
C VAL A 270 5.14 27.57 -40.27
N SER A 271 4.78 27.01 -39.11
CA SER A 271 4.28 27.80 -37.97
C SER A 271 5.49 28.33 -37.17
N VAL A 272 5.78 29.61 -37.29
CA VAL A 272 6.95 30.23 -36.64
C VAL A 272 6.52 30.81 -35.27
N PRO A 273 7.08 30.32 -34.15
CA PRO A 273 6.71 30.75 -32.80
C PRO A 273 7.32 32.14 -32.47
N ILE A 274 6.69 33.22 -32.87
CA ILE A 274 7.15 34.60 -32.59
C ILE A 274 6.70 35.05 -31.21
N PHE A 275 5.43 34.92 -30.92
CA PHE A 275 4.80 35.38 -29.65
C PHE A 275 4.71 34.25 -28.61
N ASN A 276 4.22 33.10 -29.01
CA ASN A 276 4.13 31.91 -28.15
C ASN A 276 5.32 30.98 -28.46
N ARG A 277 6.34 31.07 -27.62
CA ARG A 277 7.54 30.22 -27.64
C ARG A 277 7.52 29.14 -26.58
N ASN A 278 6.34 28.76 -26.13
CA ASN A 278 6.14 27.81 -25.01
C ASN A 278 6.84 28.24 -23.72
N GLN A 279 7.13 29.54 -23.55
CA GLN A 279 7.96 30.07 -22.47
C GLN A 279 7.36 29.83 -21.07
N GLY A 280 6.03 29.88 -20.96
CA GLY A 280 5.33 29.59 -19.72
C GLY A 280 5.51 28.14 -19.26
N ASN A 281 5.26 27.18 -20.16
CA ASN A 281 5.41 25.75 -19.87
C ASN A 281 6.87 25.37 -19.63
N ILE A 282 7.83 26.02 -20.35
CA ILE A 282 9.27 25.82 -20.10
C ILE A 282 9.64 26.32 -18.69
N LYS A 283 9.08 27.46 -18.25
CA LYS A 283 9.33 27.99 -16.91
C LYS A 283 8.72 27.06 -15.85
N SER A 284 7.47 26.61 -16.03
CA SER A 284 6.81 25.64 -15.16
C SER A 284 7.64 24.37 -15.04
N ALA A 285 8.01 23.74 -16.16
CA ALA A 285 8.81 22.51 -16.15
C ALA A 285 10.20 22.67 -15.48
N LYS A 286 10.77 23.87 -15.44
CA LYS A 286 11.99 24.13 -14.66
C LYS A 286 11.69 24.15 -13.15
N ILE A 287 10.56 24.73 -12.76
CA ILE A 287 10.11 24.76 -11.36
C ILE A 287 9.77 23.36 -10.90
N ASP A 288 9.10 22.55 -11.75
CA ASP A 288 8.77 21.14 -11.45
C ASP A 288 10.02 20.31 -11.13
N ILE A 289 11.15 20.54 -11.84
CA ILE A 289 12.41 19.87 -11.52
C ILE A 289 12.92 20.26 -10.13
N MET A 290 12.83 21.54 -9.76
CA MET A 290 13.26 22.00 -8.43
C MET A 290 12.34 21.46 -7.34
N GLN A 291 11.05 21.45 -7.59
CA GLN A 291 10.04 20.90 -6.66
C GLN A 291 10.29 19.40 -6.44
N ASN A 292 10.31 18.60 -7.50
CA ASN A 292 10.56 17.15 -7.41
C ASN A 292 11.92 16.84 -6.76
N GLY A 293 12.94 17.67 -7.01
CA GLY A 293 14.24 17.52 -6.34
C GLY A 293 14.15 17.74 -4.83
N LYS A 294 13.34 18.70 -4.37
CA LYS A 294 13.09 18.89 -2.93
C LYS A 294 12.21 17.80 -2.32
N GLU A 295 11.28 17.26 -3.07
CA GLU A 295 10.47 16.12 -2.66
C GLU A 295 11.33 14.84 -2.53
N GLU A 296 12.30 14.62 -3.44
CA GLU A 296 13.29 13.53 -3.34
C GLU A 296 14.16 13.67 -2.09
N GLU A 297 14.74 14.85 -1.85
CA GLU A 297 15.52 15.12 -0.65
C GLU A 297 14.70 14.87 0.63
N TYR A 298 13.45 15.36 0.67
CA TYR A 298 12.54 15.15 1.79
C TYR A 298 12.21 13.68 2.00
N ALA A 299 11.96 12.92 0.93
CA ALA A 299 11.67 11.49 1.03
C ALA A 299 12.85 10.70 1.62
N ILE A 300 14.08 11.03 1.22
CA ILE A 300 15.30 10.41 1.76
C ILE A 300 15.45 10.70 3.26
N GLU A 301 15.32 11.98 3.66
CA GLU A 301 15.46 12.36 5.07
C GLU A 301 14.33 11.75 5.92
N LYS A 302 13.09 11.71 5.40
CA LYS A 302 11.97 11.04 6.06
C LYS A 302 12.26 9.56 6.27
N ALA A 303 12.75 8.85 5.24
CA ALA A 303 13.09 7.44 5.33
C ALA A 303 14.17 7.16 6.39
N ARG A 304 15.18 8.04 6.52
CA ARG A 304 16.20 7.94 7.56
C ARG A 304 15.63 8.13 8.96
N MET A 305 14.72 9.12 9.14
CA MET A 305 14.08 9.34 10.44
C MET A 305 13.15 8.17 10.82
N GLU A 306 12.41 7.61 9.84
CA GLU A 306 11.61 6.40 10.04
C GLU A 306 12.49 5.22 10.47
N LEU A 307 13.62 5.01 9.79
CA LEU A 307 14.59 3.96 10.14
C LEU A 307 15.13 4.14 11.56
N TYR A 308 15.56 5.36 11.91
CA TYR A 308 16.04 5.68 13.25
C TYR A 308 15.00 5.38 14.33
N ALA A 309 13.76 5.79 14.10
CA ALA A 309 12.67 5.55 15.04
C ALA A 309 12.39 4.04 15.20
N ALA A 310 12.24 3.31 14.09
CA ALA A 310 11.94 1.89 14.10
C ALA A 310 13.07 1.05 14.73
N TYR A 311 14.33 1.37 14.44
CA TYR A 311 15.48 0.72 15.05
C TYR A 311 15.49 0.87 16.57
N ASN A 312 15.28 2.09 17.07
CA ASN A 312 15.22 2.33 18.51
C ASN A 312 13.98 1.68 19.16
N GLN A 313 12.84 1.65 18.47
CA GLN A 313 11.65 0.95 18.94
C GLN A 313 11.89 -0.55 19.07
N LEU A 314 12.52 -1.17 18.07
CA LEU A 314 12.88 -2.59 18.15
C LEU A 314 13.86 -2.86 19.30
N GLN A 315 14.90 -2.05 19.47
CA GLN A 315 15.85 -2.22 20.58
C GLN A 315 15.12 -2.19 21.93
N LYS A 316 14.24 -1.20 22.15
CA LYS A 316 13.48 -1.08 23.40
C LYS A 316 12.51 -2.25 23.61
N ALA A 317 11.82 -2.70 22.55
CA ALA A 317 10.91 -3.84 22.64
C ALA A 317 11.67 -5.12 23.01
N VAL A 318 12.83 -5.37 22.40
CA VAL A 318 13.69 -6.53 22.71
C VAL A 318 14.27 -6.45 24.12
N GLU A 319 14.73 -5.25 24.54
CA GLU A 319 15.25 -5.04 25.91
C GLU A 319 14.16 -5.31 26.96
N LEU A 320 12.96 -4.79 26.74
CA LEU A 320 11.82 -5.00 27.64
C LEU A 320 11.40 -6.47 27.68
N TYR A 321 11.32 -7.12 26.52
CA TYR A 321 11.01 -8.56 26.46
C TYR A 321 12.08 -9.38 27.19
N ARG A 322 13.37 -9.12 26.99
CA ARG A 322 14.48 -9.82 27.67
C ARG A 322 14.51 -9.58 29.18
N SER A 323 13.98 -8.45 29.66
CA SER A 323 13.84 -8.17 31.09
C SER A 323 12.69 -8.95 31.74
N SER A 324 11.76 -9.47 30.92
CA SER A 324 10.69 -10.34 31.41
C SER A 324 11.20 -11.75 31.67
N ASN A 325 10.55 -12.47 32.61
CA ASN A 325 10.94 -13.83 32.94
C ASN A 325 9.99 -14.83 32.22
N ASP A 326 10.48 -15.49 31.18
CA ASP A 326 9.73 -16.51 30.42
C ASP A 326 9.28 -17.71 31.32
N GLU A 327 9.99 -17.97 32.45
CA GLU A 327 9.58 -18.98 33.41
C GLU A 327 8.23 -18.68 34.07
N LEU A 328 7.82 -17.43 34.11
CA LEU A 328 6.51 -17.04 34.61
C LEU A 328 5.37 -17.73 33.83
N GLU A 329 5.44 -17.76 32.50
CA GLU A 329 4.42 -18.40 31.66
C GLU A 329 4.26 -19.90 31.99
N HIS A 330 5.39 -20.62 32.17
CA HIS A 330 5.41 -22.05 32.48
C HIS A 330 5.00 -22.35 33.93
N ASN A 331 5.33 -21.47 34.88
CA ASN A 331 5.02 -21.68 36.30
C ASN A 331 3.60 -21.26 36.65
N PHE A 332 3.00 -20.40 35.88
CA PHE A 332 1.68 -19.85 36.21
C PHE A 332 0.55 -20.89 36.24
N GLY A 333 0.54 -21.88 35.36
CA GLY A 333 -0.44 -22.98 35.41
C GLY A 333 -0.43 -23.66 36.75
N ARG A 334 0.77 -23.98 37.29
CA ARG A 334 0.95 -24.58 38.63
C ARG A 334 0.60 -23.65 39.77
N LEU A 335 0.87 -22.34 39.61
CA LEU A 335 0.49 -21.33 40.60
C LEU A 335 -1.03 -21.23 40.73
N ILE A 336 -1.77 -21.18 39.65
CA ILE A 336 -3.24 -21.13 39.66
C ILE A 336 -3.85 -22.40 40.25
N GLU A 337 -3.30 -23.57 39.93
CA GLU A 337 -3.72 -24.82 40.62
C GLU A 337 -3.48 -24.77 42.12
N GLY A 338 -2.33 -24.22 42.53
CA GLY A 338 -2.00 -23.98 43.94
C GLY A 338 -2.96 -22.99 44.62
N VAL A 339 -3.26 -21.87 43.95
CA VAL A 339 -4.25 -20.86 44.43
C VAL A 339 -5.64 -21.50 44.59
N ASN A 340 -6.10 -22.26 43.59
CA ASN A 340 -7.38 -22.98 43.65
C ASN A 340 -7.42 -23.99 44.82
N ALA A 341 -6.32 -24.74 45.01
CA ALA A 341 -6.24 -25.72 46.11
C ALA A 341 -6.25 -25.05 47.48
N ASN A 342 -5.51 -23.96 47.66
CA ASN A 342 -5.49 -23.20 48.93
C ASN A 342 -6.83 -22.53 49.22
N PHE A 343 -7.46 -21.99 48.19
CA PHE A 343 -8.80 -21.39 48.38
C PHE A 343 -9.86 -22.42 48.78
N ARG A 344 -9.88 -23.61 48.15
CA ARG A 344 -10.77 -24.72 48.54
C ARG A 344 -10.54 -25.17 49.98
N LYS A 345 -9.30 -25.12 50.47
CA LYS A 345 -8.93 -25.44 51.85
C LYS A 345 -9.17 -24.28 52.85
N ARG A 346 -9.66 -23.13 52.35
CA ARG A 346 -9.84 -21.89 53.11
C ARG A 346 -8.54 -21.32 53.70
N ASN A 347 -7.38 -21.61 53.10
CA ASN A 347 -6.08 -21.07 53.48
C ASN A 347 -5.89 -19.63 53.02
N ILE A 348 -6.63 -19.20 52.00
CA ILE A 348 -6.63 -17.83 51.48
C ILE A 348 -8.07 -17.32 51.43
N SER A 349 -8.23 -16.01 51.59
CA SER A 349 -9.52 -15.32 51.53
C SER A 349 -10.00 -15.18 50.07
N MET A 350 -11.28 -14.87 49.88
CA MET A 350 -11.85 -14.55 48.55
C MET A 350 -11.17 -13.35 47.91
N LEU A 351 -10.77 -12.35 48.70
CA LEU A 351 -10.09 -11.18 48.19
C LEU A 351 -8.72 -11.54 47.62
N GLU A 352 -7.90 -12.28 48.35
CA GLU A 352 -6.60 -12.77 47.92
C GLU A 352 -6.75 -13.69 46.69
N PHE A 353 -7.77 -14.55 46.67
CA PHE A 353 -8.05 -15.39 45.50
C PHE A 353 -8.32 -14.57 44.26
N ILE A 354 -9.18 -13.55 44.30
CA ILE A 354 -9.49 -12.68 43.16
C ILE A 354 -8.24 -11.91 42.73
N ASP A 355 -7.46 -11.39 43.69
CA ASP A 355 -6.22 -10.66 43.42
C ASP A 355 -5.19 -11.53 42.68
N TYR A 356 -4.97 -12.77 43.12
CA TYR A 356 -4.11 -13.72 42.43
C TYR A 356 -4.56 -14.02 41.00
N TYR A 357 -5.89 -14.21 40.78
CA TYR A 357 -6.44 -14.47 39.47
C TYR A 357 -6.28 -13.27 38.51
N GLN A 358 -6.55 -12.06 38.98
CA GLN A 358 -6.39 -10.85 38.20
C GLN A 358 -4.91 -10.61 37.84
N SER A 359 -4.02 -10.72 38.85
CA SER A 359 -2.59 -10.58 38.64
C SER A 359 -2.05 -11.60 37.66
N TYR A 360 -2.52 -12.84 37.71
CA TYR A 360 -2.15 -13.89 36.76
C TYR A 360 -2.56 -13.54 35.33
N LYS A 361 -3.84 -13.25 35.13
CA LYS A 361 -4.37 -12.88 33.82
C LYS A 361 -3.58 -11.70 33.22
N GLU A 362 -3.46 -10.63 33.99
CA GLU A 362 -2.77 -9.43 33.55
C GLU A 362 -1.31 -9.70 33.15
N THR A 363 -0.59 -10.50 33.93
CA THR A 363 0.81 -10.85 33.64
C THR A 363 0.92 -11.69 32.36
N CYS A 364 0.04 -12.69 32.16
CA CYS A 364 0.05 -13.49 30.92
C CYS A 364 -0.27 -12.65 29.69
N LEU A 365 -1.27 -11.78 29.78
CA LEU A 365 -1.63 -10.89 28.69
C LEU A 365 -0.50 -9.91 28.38
N GLN A 366 0.15 -9.33 29.40
CA GLN A 366 1.32 -8.46 29.23
C GLN A 366 2.49 -9.17 28.56
N LEU A 367 2.78 -10.43 28.92
CA LEU A 367 3.82 -11.21 28.25
C LEU A 367 3.51 -11.43 26.78
N TYR A 368 2.26 -11.72 26.42
CA TYR A 368 1.86 -11.85 25.02
C TYR A 368 1.95 -10.52 24.26
N GLU A 369 1.59 -9.40 24.91
CA GLU A 369 1.78 -8.07 24.35
C GLU A 369 3.26 -7.77 24.08
N LEU A 370 4.17 -8.05 25.05
CA LEU A 370 5.61 -7.86 24.86
C LEU A 370 6.15 -8.68 23.70
N LYS A 371 5.78 -9.95 23.58
CA LYS A 371 6.16 -10.81 22.45
C LYS A 371 5.63 -10.25 21.13
N LYS A 372 4.36 -9.89 21.09
CA LYS A 372 3.71 -9.27 19.91
C LYS A 372 4.44 -8.00 19.49
N ASP A 373 4.75 -7.12 20.43
CA ASP A 373 5.43 -5.85 20.16
C ASP A 373 6.81 -6.05 19.51
N VAL A 374 7.57 -7.07 19.93
CA VAL A 374 8.85 -7.41 19.27
C VAL A 374 8.62 -7.84 17.83
N PHE A 375 7.65 -8.74 17.55
CA PHE A 375 7.34 -9.16 16.18
C PHE A 375 6.89 -7.99 15.30
N LEU A 376 6.00 -7.14 15.82
CA LEU A 376 5.53 -5.95 15.09
C LEU A 376 6.64 -4.95 14.84
N ALA A 377 7.57 -4.78 15.79
CA ALA A 377 8.73 -3.92 15.62
C ALA A 377 9.73 -4.48 14.58
N MET A 378 9.94 -5.80 14.54
CA MET A 378 10.74 -6.45 13.50
C MET A 378 10.12 -6.25 12.11
N GLU A 379 8.80 -6.48 11.98
CA GLU A 379 8.10 -6.27 10.71
C GLU A 379 8.13 -4.81 10.27
N ASN A 380 7.94 -3.88 11.21
CA ASN A 380 8.03 -2.46 10.92
C ASN A 380 9.41 -2.08 10.38
N LEU A 381 10.48 -2.62 10.97
CA LEU A 381 11.85 -2.37 10.52
C LEU A 381 12.10 -3.00 9.14
N ASN A 382 11.68 -4.26 8.89
CA ASN A 382 11.73 -4.90 7.59
C ASN A 382 11.04 -4.05 6.51
N THR A 383 9.85 -3.54 6.83
CA THR A 383 9.07 -2.68 5.94
C THR A 383 9.80 -1.38 5.63
N ILE A 384 10.39 -0.72 6.64
CA ILE A 384 11.09 0.56 6.49
C ILE A 384 12.38 0.37 5.69
N VAL A 385 13.13 -0.69 5.93
CA VAL A 385 14.34 -1.01 5.14
C VAL A 385 14.00 -1.42 3.71
N GLY A 386 12.78 -1.92 3.46
CA GLY A 386 12.33 -2.37 2.15
C GLY A 386 12.77 -3.80 1.78
N GLN A 387 13.36 -4.52 2.74
CA GLN A 387 13.75 -5.93 2.62
C GLN A 387 13.73 -6.63 3.97
N THR A 388 13.68 -7.96 3.94
CA THR A 388 13.65 -8.77 5.17
C THR A 388 15.04 -8.76 5.83
N VAL A 389 15.13 -8.09 6.98
CA VAL A 389 16.31 -8.08 7.86
C VAL A 389 16.15 -9.11 8.95
N PHE A 390 14.96 -9.20 9.55
CA PHE A 390 14.58 -10.18 10.55
C PHE A 390 13.54 -11.15 9.99
N ASN A 391 13.84 -12.45 10.04
CA ASN A 391 12.91 -13.52 9.64
C ASN A 391 12.21 -14.10 10.88
N TYR A 392 10.92 -14.42 10.74
CA TYR A 392 10.12 -15.10 11.77
C TYR A 392 9.03 -15.98 11.14
#